data_681f441c507f57c38c62b8047f9319c6
#
_entry.id   681f441c507f57c38c62b8047f9319c6
#
_cell.length_a   1.000
_cell.length_b   1.000
_cell.length_c   1.000
_cell.angle_alpha   90.00
_cell.angle_beta   90.00
_cell.angle_gamma   90.00
#
_symmetry.space_group_name_H-M   'P 1'
#
loop_
_entity.id
_entity.type
_entity.pdbx_description
1 polymer ?
#
loop_
_entity_poly.entity_id
_entity_poly.type
_entity_poly.pdbx_seq_one_letter_code
_entity_poly.pdbx_strand_id
1 'polypeptide(L)'
;MTGKTVVICIDGFDPEYLEACETPVLRELGRKGFLVTSRCMMPSVTNVNNVSLVTGSYPEAHGIGSNYRLVRETGEEVYMESGRDIQAQTIFQRAKAVGVGSILVTAKDKLRTLLGDHATVAVSSERPPGYLVDEVGEPPEIYSLEVNGWVIGAASHLLSRSEPDAGLAYIATTDYAMHTYAPEEPESQRHMSILDDAIGGLMEAHPDATLLVTADHGMSAKSRMVDLKAALAQYGIAANPVPIIKDHYVVHHSNLGGCAYVYLESGVPDAAARALDVLKGTDGVEEALSRDEAAQQYRLPYDRIGDIVVTGEPDVVFGDPLEVEMPARLRSHASV
;
A
#
# COMPACT_ATOMS: atom_id res chain seq x y z
N MET A 1 -1.76 17.37 26.44
CA MET A 1 -1.49 15.90 26.51
C MET A 1 0.00 15.73 26.48
N THR A 2 0.56 15.00 27.41
CA THR A 2 2.01 14.95 27.64
C THR A 2 2.72 13.82 26.86
N GLY A 3 2.05 13.07 25.98
CA GLY A 3 2.65 12.00 25.21
C GLY A 3 2.44 12.19 23.70
N LYS A 4 3.49 11.99 22.90
CA LYS A 4 3.42 11.93 21.45
C LYS A 4 3.03 10.52 21.03
N THR A 5 2.27 10.39 19.94
CA THR A 5 1.97 9.10 19.30
C THR A 5 2.61 9.07 17.93
N VAL A 6 3.39 8.05 17.66
CA VAL A 6 4.06 7.84 16.37
C VAL A 6 3.60 6.52 15.80
N VAL A 7 3.11 6.56 14.58
CA VAL A 7 2.73 5.39 13.79
C VAL A 7 3.68 5.28 12.61
N ILE A 8 4.38 4.17 12.49
CA ILE A 8 5.26 3.86 11.35
C ILE A 8 4.62 2.71 10.57
N CYS A 9 4.25 2.98 9.33
CA CYS A 9 3.86 1.98 8.37
C CYS A 9 5.07 1.64 7.49
N ILE A 10 5.64 0.46 7.68
CA ILE A 10 6.71 -0.06 6.84
C ILE A 10 6.04 -0.75 5.65
N ASP A 11 6.11 -0.09 4.49
CA ASP A 11 5.49 -0.54 3.24
C ASP A 11 6.04 -1.91 2.82
N GLY A 12 5.15 -2.87 2.54
CA GLY A 12 5.51 -4.20 2.09
C GLY A 12 6.16 -5.13 3.13
N PHE A 13 6.14 -4.77 4.42
CA PHE A 13 6.84 -5.50 5.47
C PHE A 13 6.14 -6.81 5.84
N ASP A 14 6.50 -7.87 5.11
CA ASP A 14 6.07 -9.23 5.40
C ASP A 14 6.76 -9.77 6.66
N PRO A 15 6.10 -10.64 7.46
CA PRO A 15 6.73 -11.34 8.59
C PRO A 15 8.04 -12.06 8.26
N GLU A 16 8.21 -12.56 7.04
CA GLU A 16 9.44 -13.21 6.57
C GLU A 16 10.67 -12.30 6.70
N TYR A 17 10.53 -10.97 6.47
CA TYR A 17 11.63 -10.02 6.64
C TYR A 17 12.04 -9.86 8.11
N LEU A 18 11.06 -9.90 9.04
CA LEU A 18 11.37 -9.86 10.46
C LEU A 18 12.06 -11.16 10.93
N GLU A 19 11.73 -12.29 10.32
CA GLU A 19 12.34 -13.59 10.63
C GLU A 19 13.75 -13.70 10.07
N ALA A 20 13.96 -13.31 8.80
CA ALA A 20 15.22 -13.48 8.08
C ALA A 20 16.25 -12.40 8.41
N CYS A 21 15.84 -11.17 8.70
CA CYS A 21 16.76 -10.04 8.88
C CYS A 21 17.11 -9.79 10.36
N GLU A 22 18.29 -9.24 10.59
CA GLU A 22 18.72 -8.77 11.90
C GLU A 22 18.10 -7.39 12.20
N THR A 23 17.10 -7.37 13.08
CA THR A 23 16.34 -6.18 13.48
C THR A 23 16.23 -6.10 15.01
N PRO A 24 17.33 -5.81 15.73
CA PRO A 24 17.35 -5.85 17.19
C PRO A 24 16.39 -4.88 17.86
N VAL A 25 16.18 -3.69 17.27
CA VAL A 25 15.25 -2.68 17.81
C VAL A 25 13.81 -3.15 17.67
N LEU A 26 13.37 -3.60 16.49
CA LEU A 26 12.03 -4.13 16.26
C LEU A 26 11.74 -5.36 17.12
N ARG A 27 12.70 -6.27 17.26
CA ARG A 27 12.58 -7.45 18.13
C ARG A 27 12.43 -7.05 19.60
N GLU A 28 13.20 -6.07 20.07
CA GLU A 28 13.10 -5.57 21.43
C GLU A 28 11.77 -4.84 21.70
N LEU A 29 11.26 -4.09 20.71
CA LEU A 29 9.93 -3.49 20.76
C LEU A 29 8.84 -4.56 20.91
N GLY A 30 8.90 -5.62 20.10
CA GLY A 30 7.98 -6.75 20.21
C GLY A 30 8.05 -7.44 21.57
N ARG A 31 9.25 -7.55 22.16
CA ARG A 31 9.45 -8.17 23.46
C ARG A 31 8.93 -7.29 24.62
N LYS A 32 9.10 -5.96 24.54
CA LYS A 32 8.63 -5.01 25.56
C LYS A 32 7.16 -4.68 25.48
N GLY A 33 6.61 -4.67 24.26
CA GLY A 33 5.22 -4.40 23.95
C GLY A 33 4.47 -5.67 23.58
N PHE A 34 3.93 -5.69 22.35
CA PHE A 34 3.34 -6.88 21.74
C PHE A 34 3.73 -6.95 20.25
N LEU A 35 3.77 -8.16 19.72
CA LEU A 35 3.99 -8.43 18.31
C LEU A 35 2.95 -9.44 17.85
N VAL A 36 2.23 -9.12 16.78
CA VAL A 36 1.22 -10.00 16.18
C VAL A 36 1.29 -9.92 14.65
N THR A 37 1.09 -11.05 14.00
CA THR A 37 0.83 -11.09 12.56
C THR A 37 -0.65 -10.83 12.33
N SER A 38 -0.96 -9.94 11.41
CA SER A 38 -2.33 -9.61 11.01
C SER A 38 -2.50 -9.72 9.50
N ARG A 39 -3.75 -9.80 9.05
CA ARG A 39 -4.07 -9.71 7.63
C ARG A 39 -4.30 -8.27 7.23
N CYS A 40 -3.79 -7.88 6.06
CA CYS A 40 -4.09 -6.57 5.46
C CYS A 40 -5.51 -6.55 4.88
N MET A 41 -5.99 -5.36 4.50
CA MET A 41 -7.24 -5.24 3.75
C MET A 41 -7.04 -5.72 2.31
N MET A 42 -8.09 -6.32 1.75
CA MET A 42 -8.15 -6.61 0.31
C MET A 42 -8.69 -5.40 -0.46
N PRO A 43 -8.12 -5.12 -1.64
CA PRO A 43 -6.86 -5.66 -2.16
C PRO A 43 -5.64 -5.15 -1.38
N SER A 44 -4.60 -5.98 -1.33
CA SER A 44 -3.39 -5.76 -0.54
C SER A 44 -2.46 -4.73 -1.19
N VAL A 45 -2.91 -3.49 -1.37
CA VAL A 45 -2.13 -2.40 -1.99
C VAL A 45 -2.01 -1.19 -1.08
N THR A 46 -0.96 -0.43 -1.28
CA THR A 46 -0.54 0.69 -0.43
C THR A 46 -1.67 1.68 -0.15
N ASN A 47 -2.38 2.17 -1.17
CA ASN A 47 -3.44 3.19 -0.98
C ASN A 47 -4.57 2.66 -0.10
N VAL A 48 -5.07 1.44 -0.38
CA VAL A 48 -6.18 0.83 0.36
C VAL A 48 -5.84 0.65 1.83
N ASN A 49 -4.67 0.09 2.09
CA ASN A 49 -4.26 -0.24 3.45
C ASN A 49 -3.84 0.98 4.27
N ASN A 50 -3.10 1.92 3.69
CA ASN A 50 -2.77 3.17 4.39
C ASN A 50 -4.03 3.99 4.71
N VAL A 51 -5.01 4.06 3.80
CA VAL A 51 -6.28 4.74 4.10
C VAL A 51 -7.07 3.99 5.17
N SER A 52 -7.07 2.64 5.16
CA SER A 52 -7.69 1.85 6.23
C SER A 52 -7.05 2.13 7.59
N LEU A 53 -5.72 2.20 7.65
CA LEU A 53 -4.97 2.53 8.87
C LEU A 53 -5.31 3.92 9.40
N VAL A 54 -5.27 4.96 8.55
CA VAL A 54 -5.52 6.34 9.00
C VAL A 54 -7.00 6.65 9.25
N THR A 55 -7.93 5.85 8.75
CA THR A 55 -9.37 6.03 9.01
C THR A 55 -9.92 5.08 10.08
N GLY A 56 -9.21 3.98 10.36
CA GLY A 56 -9.69 2.91 11.23
C GLY A 56 -10.97 2.26 10.69
N SER A 57 -11.10 2.17 9.35
CA SER A 57 -12.31 1.65 8.71
C SER A 57 -11.96 0.79 7.50
N TYR A 58 -12.93 -0.02 7.06
CA TYR A 58 -12.78 -0.89 5.89
C TYR A 58 -13.00 -0.12 4.57
N PRO A 59 -12.54 -0.67 3.43
CA PRO A 59 -12.69 -0.06 2.11
C PRO A 59 -14.12 0.35 1.76
N GLU A 60 -15.13 -0.41 2.15
CA GLU A 60 -16.55 -0.07 1.95
C GLU A 60 -16.94 1.27 2.57
N ALA A 61 -16.32 1.63 3.69
CA ALA A 61 -16.61 2.86 4.42
C ALA A 61 -15.73 4.05 3.98
N HIS A 62 -14.45 3.81 3.70
CA HIS A 62 -13.56 4.90 3.28
C HIS A 62 -13.48 5.09 1.76
N GLY A 63 -14.05 4.18 0.97
CA GLY A 63 -14.23 4.32 -0.47
C GLY A 63 -13.00 4.01 -1.34
N ILE A 64 -11.82 3.76 -0.78
CA ILE A 64 -10.62 3.43 -1.55
C ILE A 64 -10.55 1.91 -1.72
N GLY A 65 -10.84 1.43 -2.92
CA GLY A 65 -10.86 0.00 -3.25
C GLY A 65 -9.69 -0.47 -4.13
N SER A 66 -8.81 0.44 -4.55
CA SER A 66 -7.63 0.15 -5.38
C SER A 66 -6.77 1.40 -5.51
N ASN A 67 -5.62 1.32 -6.20
CA ASN A 67 -4.88 2.51 -6.62
C ASN A 67 -5.54 3.21 -7.82
N TYR A 68 -6.42 2.50 -8.52
CA TYR A 68 -6.94 2.90 -9.82
C TYR A 68 -8.34 2.31 -10.06
N ARG A 69 -9.25 3.07 -10.66
CA ARG A 69 -10.60 2.60 -10.97
C ARG A 69 -11.05 3.00 -12.38
N LEU A 70 -11.92 2.19 -12.95
CA LEU A 70 -12.68 2.54 -14.13
C LEU A 70 -14.03 3.16 -13.71
N VAL A 71 -14.32 4.36 -14.21
CA VAL A 71 -15.63 5.00 -14.06
C VAL A 71 -16.55 4.43 -15.15
N ARG A 72 -17.51 3.60 -14.75
CA ARG A 72 -18.36 2.82 -15.69
C ARG A 72 -19.13 3.69 -16.66
N GLU A 73 -19.65 4.82 -16.16
CA GLU A 73 -20.53 5.72 -16.92
C GLU A 73 -19.81 6.42 -18.04
N THR A 74 -18.54 6.71 -17.87
CA THR A 74 -17.73 7.47 -18.82
C THR A 74 -16.67 6.63 -19.53
N GLY A 75 -16.33 5.45 -18.98
CA GLY A 75 -15.17 4.66 -19.38
C GLY A 75 -13.83 5.30 -19.02
N GLU A 76 -13.86 6.36 -18.20
CA GLU A 76 -12.66 7.08 -17.78
C GLU A 76 -11.90 6.28 -16.72
N GLU A 77 -10.61 6.25 -16.87
CA GLU A 77 -9.69 5.62 -15.94
C GLU A 77 -9.12 6.67 -14.98
N VAL A 78 -9.29 6.47 -13.67
CA VAL A 78 -8.96 7.46 -12.64
C VAL A 78 -8.02 6.87 -11.59
N TYR A 79 -6.92 7.57 -11.33
CA TYR A 79 -6.06 7.28 -10.18
C TYR A 79 -6.71 7.74 -8.88
N MET A 80 -6.66 6.89 -7.86
CA MET A 80 -7.20 7.18 -6.53
C MET A 80 -6.09 7.71 -5.62
N GLU A 81 -5.66 8.95 -5.90
CA GLU A 81 -4.52 9.60 -5.24
C GLU A 81 -4.89 10.94 -4.58
N SER A 82 -6.18 11.23 -4.45
CA SER A 82 -6.67 12.48 -3.85
C SER A 82 -7.38 12.21 -2.52
N GLY A 83 -7.10 13.04 -1.51
CA GLY A 83 -7.84 13.01 -0.24
C GLY A 83 -9.35 13.20 -0.40
N ARG A 84 -9.81 13.76 -1.53
CA ARG A 84 -11.24 13.90 -1.86
C ARG A 84 -11.91 12.55 -2.17
N ASP A 85 -11.14 11.53 -2.51
CA ASP A 85 -11.65 10.18 -2.76
C ASP A 85 -11.99 9.44 -1.46
N ILE A 86 -11.43 9.89 -0.32
CA ILE A 86 -11.64 9.30 1.00
C ILE A 86 -12.99 9.76 1.58
N GLN A 87 -13.86 8.80 1.86
CA GLN A 87 -15.22 9.05 2.36
C GLN A 87 -15.35 8.98 3.89
N ALA A 88 -14.29 8.60 4.59
CA ALA A 88 -14.24 8.50 6.06
C ALA A 88 -13.30 9.53 6.68
N GLN A 89 -13.52 9.86 7.95
CA GLN A 89 -12.64 10.76 8.67
C GLN A 89 -11.30 10.11 8.98
N THR A 90 -10.21 10.82 8.67
CA THR A 90 -8.86 10.40 8.99
C THR A 90 -8.45 10.77 10.43
N ILE A 91 -7.40 10.14 10.95
CA ILE A 91 -6.78 10.51 12.23
C ILE A 91 -6.33 11.98 12.26
N PHE A 92 -5.93 12.54 11.10
CA PHE A 92 -5.52 13.94 10.97
C PHE A 92 -6.69 14.89 11.17
N GLN A 93 -7.87 14.59 10.60
CA GLN A 93 -9.08 15.36 10.83
C GLN A 93 -9.51 15.31 12.30
N ARG A 94 -9.42 14.12 12.91
CA ARG A 94 -9.75 13.93 14.32
C ARG A 94 -8.78 14.66 15.26
N ALA A 95 -7.46 14.57 14.99
CA ALA A 95 -6.45 15.29 15.73
C ALA A 95 -6.67 16.79 15.67
N LYS A 96 -6.91 17.34 14.47
CA LYS A 96 -7.22 18.76 14.27
C LYS A 96 -8.48 19.20 15.03
N ALA A 97 -9.52 18.38 15.04
CA ALA A 97 -10.79 18.68 15.73
C ALA A 97 -10.63 18.83 17.26
N VAL A 98 -9.60 18.18 17.84
CA VAL A 98 -9.29 18.27 19.29
C VAL A 98 -8.07 19.15 19.58
N GLY A 99 -7.59 19.91 18.59
CA GLY A 99 -6.48 20.85 18.75
C GLY A 99 -5.11 20.18 18.85
N VAL A 100 -4.94 18.95 18.38
CA VAL A 100 -3.67 18.23 18.35
C VAL A 100 -3.01 18.45 16.98
N GLY A 101 -1.79 18.97 16.97
CA GLY A 101 -0.96 19.06 15.78
C GLY A 101 -0.56 17.66 15.27
N SER A 102 -0.46 17.50 13.95
CA SER A 102 -0.13 16.21 13.34
C SER A 102 0.84 16.35 12.18
N ILE A 103 1.69 15.34 12.04
CA ILE A 103 2.72 15.25 10.99
C ILE A 103 2.45 14.01 10.15
N LEU A 104 2.53 14.17 8.83
CA LEU A 104 2.59 13.10 7.85
C LEU A 104 3.92 13.19 7.12
N VAL A 105 4.70 12.11 7.14
CA VAL A 105 5.92 11.99 6.31
C VAL A 105 5.84 10.71 5.50
N THR A 106 5.98 10.83 4.19
CA THR A 106 5.88 9.70 3.26
C THR A 106 7.11 9.63 2.36
N ALA A 107 7.45 8.46 1.88
CA ALA A 107 8.43 8.35 0.80
C ALA A 107 7.83 8.88 -0.51
N LYS A 108 6.67 8.36 -0.92
CA LYS A 108 5.99 8.66 -2.20
C LYS A 108 5.09 9.90 -2.09
N ASP A 109 5.20 10.85 -3.01
CA ASP A 109 4.37 12.08 -3.00
C ASP A 109 2.88 11.81 -3.24
N LYS A 110 2.54 10.78 -3.99
CA LYS A 110 1.15 10.36 -4.19
C LYS A 110 0.45 10.04 -2.86
N LEU A 111 1.15 9.37 -1.94
CA LEU A 111 0.58 9.01 -0.64
C LEU A 111 0.45 10.24 0.26
N ARG A 112 1.40 11.20 0.20
CA ARG A 112 1.25 12.50 0.84
C ARG A 112 0.02 13.25 0.33
N THR A 113 -0.23 13.22 -0.98
CA THR A 113 -1.40 13.87 -1.60
C THR A 113 -2.71 13.19 -1.18
N LEU A 114 -2.72 11.87 -1.10
CA LEU A 114 -3.90 11.11 -0.69
C LEU A 114 -4.26 11.33 0.79
N LEU A 115 -3.26 11.29 1.69
CA LEU A 115 -3.48 11.28 3.14
C LEU A 115 -3.34 12.64 3.82
N GLY A 116 -2.63 13.61 3.17
CA GLY A 116 -2.13 14.82 3.82
C GLY A 116 -3.18 15.87 4.15
N ASP A 117 -4.40 15.73 3.65
CA ASP A 117 -5.48 16.65 3.97
C ASP A 117 -5.72 16.69 5.50
N HIS A 118 -5.73 17.90 6.05
CA HIS A 118 -5.88 18.19 7.48
C HIS A 118 -4.67 17.84 8.40
N ALA A 119 -3.61 17.24 7.90
CA ALA A 119 -2.34 17.18 8.65
C ALA A 119 -1.79 18.61 8.85
N THR A 120 -1.18 18.89 10.01
CA THR A 120 -0.56 20.19 10.27
C THR A 120 0.68 20.39 9.39
N VAL A 121 1.45 19.31 9.21
CA VAL A 121 2.58 19.22 8.28
C VAL A 121 2.45 17.94 7.49
N ALA A 122 2.54 18.03 6.16
CA ALA A 122 2.57 16.88 5.27
C ALA A 122 3.70 17.02 4.26
N VAL A 123 4.67 16.12 4.32
CA VAL A 123 5.87 16.15 3.46
C VAL A 123 6.13 14.77 2.83
N SER A 124 6.80 14.79 1.67
CA SER A 124 7.31 13.57 1.03
C SER A 124 8.80 13.72 0.73
N SER A 125 9.50 12.60 0.62
CA SER A 125 10.91 12.63 0.19
C SER A 125 11.08 13.07 -1.26
N GLU A 126 10.07 12.87 -2.11
CA GLU A 126 10.12 13.32 -3.50
C GLU A 126 9.96 14.84 -3.67
N ARG A 127 9.31 15.51 -2.71
CA ARG A 127 9.06 16.96 -2.72
C ARG A 127 9.24 17.56 -1.34
N PRO A 128 10.44 17.47 -0.77
CA PRO A 128 10.70 18.05 0.54
C PRO A 128 10.68 19.58 0.47
N PRO A 129 10.12 20.27 1.46
CA PRO A 129 10.24 21.71 1.53
C PRO A 129 11.68 22.12 1.84
N GLY A 130 12.15 23.24 1.23
CA GLY A 130 13.54 23.67 1.34
C GLY A 130 14.06 23.80 2.78
N TYR A 131 13.23 24.31 3.71
CA TYR A 131 13.63 24.38 5.11
C TYR A 131 13.98 23.03 5.73
N LEU A 132 13.28 21.96 5.32
CA LEU A 132 13.54 20.61 5.83
C LEU A 132 14.85 20.04 5.25
N VAL A 133 15.09 20.31 3.97
CA VAL A 133 16.37 19.95 3.32
C VAL A 133 17.54 20.64 3.98
N ASP A 134 17.41 21.93 4.30
CA ASP A 134 18.43 22.70 5.01
C ASP A 134 18.75 22.12 6.40
N GLU A 135 17.76 21.54 7.08
CA GLU A 135 17.88 21.03 8.45
C GLU A 135 18.31 19.57 8.53
N VAL A 136 17.84 18.69 7.60
CA VAL A 136 18.08 17.24 7.65
C VAL A 136 18.85 16.68 6.45
N GLY A 137 19.16 17.51 5.46
CA GLY A 137 19.83 17.12 4.22
C GLY A 137 18.87 16.67 3.13
N GLU A 138 19.42 16.56 1.90
CA GLU A 138 18.70 16.10 0.71
C GLU A 138 18.23 14.64 0.90
N PRO A 139 17.00 14.31 0.50
CA PRO A 139 16.56 12.91 0.51
C PRO A 139 17.32 12.10 -0.54
N PRO A 140 17.64 10.85 -0.24
CA PRO A 140 18.10 9.91 -1.25
C PRO A 140 17.07 9.67 -2.36
N GLU A 141 17.51 9.11 -3.48
CA GLU A 141 16.62 8.71 -4.58
C GLU A 141 15.52 7.78 -4.09
N ILE A 142 14.30 7.94 -4.63
CA ILE A 142 13.11 7.19 -4.20
C ILE A 142 13.28 5.66 -4.24
N TYR A 143 14.10 5.17 -5.17
CA TYR A 143 14.40 3.74 -5.33
C TYR A 143 15.66 3.27 -4.59
N SER A 144 16.28 4.12 -3.77
CA SER A 144 17.41 3.72 -2.94
C SER A 144 16.97 2.99 -1.67
N LEU A 145 17.87 2.19 -1.09
CA LEU A 145 17.62 1.54 0.20
C LEU A 145 17.58 2.55 1.36
N GLU A 146 18.23 3.70 1.19
CA GLU A 146 18.44 4.72 2.21
C GLU A 146 17.24 5.68 2.38
N VAL A 147 16.33 5.77 1.39
CA VAL A 147 15.21 6.74 1.42
C VAL A 147 14.33 6.56 2.66
N ASN A 148 14.10 5.32 3.08
CA ASN A 148 13.25 5.02 4.23
C ASN A 148 13.87 5.49 5.56
N GLY A 149 15.19 5.43 5.68
CA GLY A 149 15.93 6.02 6.80
C GLY A 149 15.76 7.53 6.88
N TRP A 150 15.84 8.22 5.72
CA TRP A 150 15.59 9.66 5.64
C TRP A 150 14.16 10.02 6.04
N VAL A 151 13.16 9.26 5.59
CA VAL A 151 11.74 9.50 5.90
C VAL A 151 11.48 9.44 7.41
N ILE A 152 12.03 8.43 8.10
CA ILE A 152 11.91 8.30 9.56
C ILE A 152 12.69 9.40 10.27
N GLY A 153 13.91 9.72 9.82
CA GLY A 153 14.74 10.79 10.37
C GLY A 153 14.09 12.16 10.24
N ALA A 154 13.52 12.49 9.09
CA ALA A 154 12.78 13.72 8.85
C ALA A 154 11.55 13.84 9.76
N ALA A 155 10.82 12.75 9.98
CA ALA A 155 9.69 12.73 10.91
C ALA A 155 10.14 12.95 12.36
N SER A 156 11.23 12.32 12.78
CA SER A 156 11.83 12.51 14.11
C SER A 156 12.25 13.96 14.33
N HIS A 157 12.88 14.57 13.32
CA HIS A 157 13.26 15.98 13.34
C HIS A 157 12.03 16.89 13.48
N LEU A 158 11.01 16.70 12.65
CA LEU A 158 9.78 17.48 12.70
C LEU A 158 9.04 17.34 14.04
N LEU A 159 9.05 16.15 14.65
CA LEU A 159 8.50 15.92 15.98
C LEU A 159 9.26 16.65 17.09
N SER A 160 10.54 16.95 16.88
CA SER A 160 11.38 17.67 17.86
C SER A 160 11.15 19.18 17.83
N ARG A 161 10.47 19.71 16.81
CA ARG A 161 10.20 21.15 16.69
C ARG A 161 9.11 21.58 17.68
N SER A 162 9.28 22.79 18.21
CA SER A 162 8.26 23.40 19.08
C SER A 162 7.09 23.98 18.29
N GLU A 163 7.30 24.28 16.99
CA GLU A 163 6.29 24.79 16.07
C GLU A 163 6.39 24.09 14.70
N PRO A 164 5.30 23.44 14.26
CA PRO A 164 4.09 23.18 15.04
C PRO A 164 4.36 22.10 16.11
N ASP A 165 3.81 22.30 17.32
CA ASP A 165 3.81 21.26 18.35
C ASP A 165 2.90 20.12 17.91
N ALA A 166 3.50 18.97 17.59
CA ALA A 166 2.78 17.82 17.08
C ALA A 166 2.69 16.71 18.12
N GLY A 167 1.46 16.30 18.39
CA GLY A 167 1.15 15.16 19.26
C GLY A 167 0.96 13.84 18.52
N LEU A 168 0.85 13.88 17.16
CA LEU A 168 0.66 12.71 16.31
C LEU A 168 1.62 12.77 15.13
N ALA A 169 2.29 11.65 14.82
CA ALA A 169 2.97 11.46 13.54
C ALA A 169 2.54 10.15 12.88
N TYR A 170 2.34 10.19 11.57
CA TYR A 170 2.19 9.03 10.72
C TYR A 170 3.30 9.04 9.68
N ILE A 171 4.05 7.95 9.61
CA ILE A 171 5.23 7.79 8.76
C ILE A 171 4.97 6.61 7.83
N ALA A 172 5.06 6.81 6.53
CA ALA A 172 4.91 5.73 5.55
C ALA A 172 6.16 5.62 4.67
N THR A 173 6.78 4.46 4.69
CA THR A 173 7.98 4.16 3.91
C THR A 173 7.64 3.79 2.46
N THR A 174 8.58 3.21 1.72
CA THR A 174 8.36 2.61 0.40
C THR A 174 8.92 1.20 0.34
N ASP A 175 8.27 0.36 -0.44
CA ASP A 175 8.45 -1.07 -0.56
C ASP A 175 9.39 -1.52 -1.71
N TYR A 176 10.10 -0.58 -2.35
CA TYR A 176 10.93 -0.89 -3.52
C TYR A 176 11.87 -2.07 -3.31
N ALA A 177 12.60 -2.10 -2.18
CA ALA A 177 13.52 -3.18 -1.87
C ALA A 177 12.80 -4.53 -1.82
N MET A 178 11.60 -4.57 -1.26
CA MET A 178 10.81 -5.80 -1.06
C MET A 178 10.16 -6.31 -2.35
N HIS A 179 9.99 -5.46 -3.37
CA HIS A 179 9.61 -5.88 -4.71
C HIS A 179 10.75 -6.60 -5.48
N THR A 180 12.00 -6.30 -5.11
CA THR A 180 13.17 -6.74 -5.88
C THR A 180 13.92 -7.87 -5.19
N TYR A 181 14.07 -7.79 -3.85
CA TYR A 181 14.95 -8.66 -3.08
C TYR A 181 14.16 -9.56 -2.13
N ALA A 182 14.52 -10.84 -2.11
CA ALA A 182 13.98 -11.79 -1.15
C ALA A 182 14.49 -11.49 0.28
N PRO A 183 13.78 -11.93 1.34
CA PRO A 183 14.16 -11.63 2.73
C PRO A 183 15.60 -12.00 3.10
N GLU A 184 16.15 -13.08 2.52
CA GLU A 184 17.48 -13.61 2.81
C GLU A 184 18.59 -12.90 2.04
N GLU A 185 18.28 -12.04 1.06
CA GLU A 185 19.27 -11.36 0.23
C GLU A 185 19.99 -10.24 1.00
N PRO A 186 21.27 -9.97 0.69
CA PRO A 186 22.05 -8.95 1.39
C PRO A 186 21.44 -7.54 1.34
N GLU A 187 20.77 -7.21 0.24
CA GLU A 187 20.08 -5.93 0.06
C GLU A 187 18.92 -5.78 1.03
N SER A 188 18.15 -6.86 1.27
CA SER A 188 17.08 -6.90 2.26
C SER A 188 17.62 -6.76 3.69
N GLN A 189 18.74 -7.45 4.00
CA GLN A 189 19.43 -7.31 5.28
C GLN A 189 19.83 -5.84 5.51
N ARG A 190 20.45 -5.21 4.50
CA ARG A 190 20.86 -3.80 4.58
C ARG A 190 19.65 -2.88 4.71
N HIS A 191 18.60 -3.09 3.93
CA HIS A 191 17.37 -2.29 3.98
C HIS A 191 16.73 -2.33 5.37
N MET A 192 16.58 -3.54 5.91
CA MET A 192 16.00 -3.74 7.25
C MET A 192 16.88 -3.18 8.36
N SER A 193 18.21 -3.25 8.23
CA SER A 193 19.15 -2.61 9.18
C SER A 193 18.97 -1.08 9.19
N ILE A 194 18.85 -0.45 8.01
CA ILE A 194 18.61 1.00 7.90
C ILE A 194 17.30 1.40 8.58
N LEU A 195 16.23 0.64 8.37
CA LEU A 195 14.93 0.86 9.01
C LEU A 195 15.03 0.70 10.53
N ASP A 196 15.64 -0.37 11.00
CA ASP A 196 15.78 -0.68 12.43
C ASP A 196 16.59 0.39 13.15
N ASP A 197 17.72 0.83 12.58
CA ASP A 197 18.56 1.91 13.10
C ASP A 197 17.81 3.25 13.16
N ALA A 198 17.05 3.58 12.10
CA ALA A 198 16.28 4.82 12.06
C ALA A 198 15.14 4.83 13.11
N ILE A 199 14.48 3.69 13.32
CA ILE A 199 13.47 3.51 14.38
C ILE A 199 14.12 3.64 15.75
N GLY A 200 15.29 3.05 15.95
CA GLY A 200 16.08 3.20 17.19
C GLY A 200 16.41 4.65 17.50
N GLY A 201 16.91 5.39 16.51
CA GLY A 201 17.21 6.82 16.65
C GLY A 201 15.97 7.67 16.96
N LEU A 202 14.84 7.35 16.35
CA LEU A 202 13.56 8.02 16.66
C LEU A 202 13.14 7.76 18.10
N MET A 203 13.26 6.54 18.60
CA MET A 203 12.93 6.19 19.98
C MET A 203 13.85 6.88 21.00
N GLU A 204 15.14 6.97 20.69
CA GLU A 204 16.10 7.69 21.54
C GLU A 204 15.79 9.20 21.63
N ALA A 205 15.39 9.80 20.50
CA ALA A 205 15.01 11.20 20.43
C ALA A 205 13.66 11.49 21.13
N HIS A 206 12.75 10.51 21.19
CA HIS A 206 11.40 10.65 21.72
C HIS A 206 11.05 9.53 22.72
N PRO A 207 11.75 9.42 23.85
CA PRO A 207 11.63 8.28 24.77
C PRO A 207 10.24 8.15 25.43
N ASP A 208 9.47 9.23 25.49
CA ASP A 208 8.12 9.25 26.06
C ASP A 208 7.01 9.05 25.01
N ALA A 209 7.37 8.81 23.74
CA ALA A 209 6.39 8.61 22.68
C ALA A 209 5.80 7.19 22.74
N THR A 210 4.50 7.10 22.50
CA THR A 210 3.87 5.80 22.17
C THR A 210 4.18 5.48 20.72
N LEU A 211 4.86 4.37 20.47
CA LEU A 211 5.24 3.92 19.15
C LEU A 211 4.39 2.71 18.71
N LEU A 212 3.81 2.81 17.51
CA LEU A 212 3.16 1.72 16.80
C LEU A 212 3.90 1.51 15.48
N VAL A 213 4.40 0.29 15.26
CA VAL A 213 4.97 -0.12 13.98
C VAL A 213 4.02 -1.13 13.35
N THR A 214 3.69 -0.93 12.09
CA THR A 214 2.79 -1.80 11.32
C THR A 214 3.29 -1.92 9.89
N ALA A 215 2.70 -2.84 9.13
CA ALA A 215 2.80 -2.90 7.69
C ALA A 215 1.45 -2.61 7.05
N ASP A 216 1.43 -2.27 5.78
CA ASP A 216 0.20 -2.14 4.99
C ASP A 216 -0.12 -3.45 4.26
N HIS A 217 0.87 -4.17 3.77
CA HIS A 217 0.75 -5.49 3.14
C HIS A 217 2.05 -6.27 3.24
N GLY A 218 2.04 -7.51 2.76
CA GLY A 218 3.22 -8.35 2.55
C GLY A 218 3.55 -8.51 1.07
N MET A 219 4.56 -9.33 0.78
CA MET A 219 5.09 -9.59 -0.56
C MET A 219 5.30 -11.07 -0.80
N SER A 220 4.94 -11.56 -1.99
CA SER A 220 5.27 -12.92 -2.44
C SER A 220 6.04 -12.90 -3.76
N ALA A 221 6.89 -13.91 -3.96
CA ALA A 221 7.58 -14.10 -5.22
C ALA A 221 6.59 -14.46 -6.34
N LYS A 222 6.74 -13.87 -7.52
CA LYS A 222 5.88 -14.08 -8.67
C LYS A 222 6.64 -14.81 -9.77
N SER A 223 6.03 -15.86 -10.32
CA SER A 223 6.64 -16.72 -11.34
C SER A 223 5.77 -16.92 -12.56
N ARG A 224 4.48 -16.60 -12.51
CA ARG A 224 3.53 -16.81 -13.58
C ARG A 224 2.69 -15.57 -13.88
N MET A 225 2.44 -15.34 -15.18
CA MET A 225 1.51 -14.29 -15.63
C MET A 225 0.30 -14.93 -16.28
N VAL A 226 -0.88 -14.48 -15.90
CA VAL A 226 -2.16 -14.93 -16.46
C VAL A 226 -2.86 -13.76 -17.15
N ASP A 227 -3.19 -13.95 -18.43
CA ASP A 227 -3.99 -13.00 -19.21
C ASP A 227 -5.48 -13.33 -19.08
N LEU A 228 -6.16 -12.64 -18.18
CA LEU A 228 -7.59 -12.81 -17.94
C LEU A 228 -8.43 -12.38 -19.15
N LYS A 229 -7.97 -11.40 -19.94
CA LYS A 229 -8.68 -10.92 -21.14
C LYS A 229 -8.66 -11.99 -22.22
N ALA A 230 -7.50 -12.58 -22.48
CA ALA A 230 -7.37 -13.68 -23.43
C ALA A 230 -8.15 -14.92 -22.98
N ALA A 231 -8.13 -15.25 -21.68
CA ALA A 231 -8.91 -16.36 -21.13
C ALA A 231 -10.42 -16.19 -21.39
N LEU A 232 -10.98 -15.02 -21.15
CA LEU A 232 -12.39 -14.72 -21.40
C LEU A 232 -12.72 -14.66 -22.90
N ALA A 233 -11.83 -14.09 -23.71
CA ALA A 233 -12.02 -13.96 -25.16
C ALA A 233 -12.14 -15.33 -25.87
N GLN A 234 -11.47 -16.38 -25.39
CA GLN A 234 -11.60 -17.74 -25.92
C GLN A 234 -13.04 -18.29 -25.85
N TYR A 235 -13.85 -17.76 -24.93
CA TYR A 235 -15.26 -18.12 -24.75
C TYR A 235 -16.22 -17.07 -25.33
N GLY A 236 -15.69 -16.10 -26.10
CA GLY A 236 -16.48 -15.03 -26.72
C GLY A 236 -17.02 -14.02 -25.69
N ILE A 237 -16.34 -13.85 -24.58
CA ILE A 237 -16.70 -12.88 -23.52
C ILE A 237 -15.79 -11.67 -23.65
N ALA A 238 -16.37 -10.53 -23.98
CA ALA A 238 -15.66 -9.26 -24.03
C ALA A 238 -15.62 -8.64 -22.63
N ALA A 239 -14.40 -8.36 -22.13
CA ALA A 239 -14.17 -7.81 -20.81
C ALA A 239 -12.91 -6.94 -20.77
N ASN A 240 -12.88 -6.03 -19.82
CA ASN A 240 -11.71 -5.23 -19.47
C ASN A 240 -11.23 -5.58 -18.05
N PRO A 241 -10.25 -6.49 -17.89
CA PRO A 241 -9.59 -6.72 -16.63
C PRO A 241 -8.68 -5.54 -16.30
N VAL A 242 -8.93 -4.89 -15.18
CA VAL A 242 -8.14 -3.76 -14.68
C VAL A 242 -7.32 -4.23 -13.48
N PRO A 243 -5.98 -4.26 -13.58
CA PRO A 243 -5.14 -4.59 -12.42
C PRO A 243 -5.32 -3.51 -11.35
N ILE A 244 -5.37 -3.93 -10.10
CA ILE A 244 -5.53 -3.01 -8.96
C ILE A 244 -4.27 -2.17 -8.71
N ILE A 245 -3.10 -2.66 -9.12
CA ILE A 245 -1.84 -1.95 -9.09
C ILE A 245 -1.65 -1.27 -10.45
N LYS A 246 -2.16 -0.07 -10.60
CA LYS A 246 -1.84 0.77 -11.75
C LYS A 246 -1.43 2.11 -11.20
N ASP A 247 -0.15 2.45 -11.32
CA ASP A 247 0.39 3.72 -10.83
C ASP A 247 1.60 4.18 -11.65
N HIS A 248 2.20 5.29 -11.24
CA HIS A 248 3.33 5.90 -11.92
C HIS A 248 4.69 5.28 -11.55
N TYR A 249 4.75 4.51 -10.45
CA TYR A 249 5.98 3.90 -9.93
C TYR A 249 6.17 2.49 -10.50
N VAL A 250 6.34 2.41 -11.83
CA VAL A 250 6.32 1.14 -12.56
C VAL A 250 7.62 0.34 -12.51
N VAL A 251 8.74 0.98 -12.13
CA VAL A 251 10.08 0.38 -12.23
C VAL A 251 10.21 -0.95 -11.47
N HIS A 252 9.54 -1.06 -10.34
CA HIS A 252 9.71 -2.21 -9.43
C HIS A 252 8.62 -3.28 -9.59
N HIS A 253 7.45 -2.97 -10.15
CA HIS A 253 6.36 -3.96 -10.27
C HIS A 253 5.71 -4.04 -11.65
N SER A 254 6.05 -3.15 -12.60
CA SER A 254 5.50 -3.12 -13.96
C SER A 254 3.96 -3.14 -14.02
N ASN A 255 3.28 -2.60 -13.00
CA ASN A 255 1.82 -2.69 -12.80
C ASN A 255 1.28 -4.14 -12.75
N LEU A 256 2.10 -5.09 -12.30
CA LEU A 256 1.75 -6.50 -12.18
C LEU A 256 1.43 -6.85 -10.73
N GLY A 257 0.24 -7.36 -10.48
CA GLY A 257 -0.21 -7.78 -9.15
C GLY A 257 -1.15 -8.97 -9.21
N GLY A 258 -1.37 -9.61 -8.08
CA GLY A 258 -2.18 -10.83 -7.94
C GLY A 258 -3.69 -10.58 -7.80
N CYS A 259 -4.19 -9.37 -8.07
CA CYS A 259 -5.62 -9.07 -8.03
C CYS A 259 -6.02 -8.17 -9.21
N ALA A 260 -7.23 -8.40 -9.75
CA ALA A 260 -7.80 -7.60 -10.82
C ALA A 260 -9.31 -7.41 -10.64
N TYR A 261 -9.81 -6.27 -11.11
CA TYR A 261 -11.23 -6.01 -11.28
C TYR A 261 -11.62 -6.21 -12.74
N VAL A 262 -12.52 -7.15 -13.00
CA VAL A 262 -12.99 -7.45 -14.37
C VAL A 262 -14.29 -6.69 -14.63
N TYR A 263 -14.26 -5.83 -15.62
CA TYR A 263 -15.43 -5.07 -16.10
C TYR A 263 -15.93 -5.73 -17.38
N LEU A 264 -17.19 -6.16 -17.38
CA LEU A 264 -17.81 -6.80 -18.54
C LEU A 264 -18.39 -5.76 -19.50
N GLU A 265 -18.23 -5.97 -20.79
CA GLU A 265 -18.92 -5.14 -21.78
C GLU A 265 -20.41 -5.46 -21.76
N SER A 266 -21.24 -4.42 -21.80
CA SER A 266 -22.69 -4.53 -21.70
C SER A 266 -23.32 -5.18 -22.95
N GLY A 267 -24.37 -5.98 -22.76
CA GLY A 267 -25.24 -6.47 -23.81
C GLY A 267 -25.31 -7.96 -24.03
N VAL A 268 -24.57 -8.78 -23.28
CA VAL A 268 -24.66 -10.24 -23.39
C VAL A 268 -25.44 -10.79 -22.18
N PRO A 269 -26.61 -11.42 -22.38
CA PRO A 269 -27.34 -12.10 -21.31
C PRO A 269 -26.42 -13.15 -20.65
N ASP A 270 -26.48 -13.27 -19.32
CA ASP A 270 -25.71 -14.22 -18.52
C ASP A 270 -24.18 -14.10 -18.63
N ALA A 271 -23.65 -13.00 -19.20
CA ALA A 271 -22.21 -12.80 -19.35
C ALA A 271 -21.45 -12.89 -18.02
N ALA A 272 -22.03 -12.35 -16.97
CA ALA A 272 -21.40 -12.36 -15.64
C ALA A 272 -21.23 -13.78 -15.07
N ALA A 273 -22.29 -14.60 -15.15
CA ALA A 273 -22.22 -15.99 -14.68
C ALA A 273 -21.23 -16.82 -15.51
N ARG A 274 -21.27 -16.68 -16.85
CA ARG A 274 -20.33 -17.37 -17.74
C ARG A 274 -18.89 -16.94 -17.53
N ALA A 275 -18.65 -15.62 -17.36
CA ALA A 275 -17.32 -15.10 -17.08
C ALA A 275 -16.79 -15.62 -15.74
N LEU A 276 -17.64 -15.66 -14.72
CA LEU A 276 -17.30 -16.20 -13.42
C LEU A 276 -16.88 -17.68 -13.50
N ASP A 277 -17.65 -18.50 -14.24
CA ASP A 277 -17.34 -19.92 -14.45
C ASP A 277 -16.00 -20.11 -15.18
N VAL A 278 -15.74 -19.31 -16.23
CA VAL A 278 -14.47 -19.36 -16.98
C VAL A 278 -13.31 -18.98 -16.05
N LEU A 279 -13.44 -17.88 -15.31
CA LEU A 279 -12.38 -17.40 -14.42
C LEU A 279 -12.08 -18.38 -13.28
N LYS A 280 -13.11 -18.99 -12.69
CA LYS A 280 -12.94 -20.07 -11.69
C LYS A 280 -12.23 -21.31 -12.23
N GLY A 281 -12.33 -21.55 -13.54
CA GLY A 281 -11.64 -22.66 -14.21
C GLY A 281 -10.30 -22.29 -14.82
N THR A 282 -9.85 -21.04 -14.71
CA THR A 282 -8.59 -20.56 -15.29
C THR A 282 -7.42 -20.92 -14.37
N ASP A 283 -6.42 -21.60 -14.90
CA ASP A 283 -5.20 -21.96 -14.17
C ASP A 283 -4.49 -20.71 -13.64
N GLY A 284 -4.10 -20.74 -12.37
CA GLY A 284 -3.49 -19.61 -11.66
C GLY A 284 -4.48 -18.61 -11.02
N VAL A 285 -5.79 -18.78 -11.24
CA VAL A 285 -6.82 -18.05 -10.48
C VAL A 285 -7.11 -18.82 -9.20
N GLU A 286 -6.89 -18.18 -8.06
CA GLU A 286 -7.20 -18.74 -6.74
C GLU A 286 -8.69 -18.57 -6.43
N GLU A 287 -9.22 -17.35 -6.65
CA GLU A 287 -10.62 -17.06 -6.41
C GLU A 287 -11.17 -16.08 -7.46
N ALA A 288 -12.41 -16.30 -7.87
CA ALA A 288 -13.18 -15.35 -8.67
C ALA A 288 -14.56 -15.18 -8.02
N LEU A 289 -14.89 -13.96 -7.67
CA LEU A 289 -16.12 -13.59 -6.98
C LEU A 289 -16.92 -12.60 -7.81
N SER A 290 -18.24 -12.74 -7.80
CA SER A 290 -19.12 -11.68 -8.27
C SER A 290 -18.93 -10.40 -7.45
N ARG A 291 -19.36 -9.26 -7.99
CA ARG A 291 -19.29 -7.97 -7.27
C ARG A 291 -19.94 -8.04 -5.89
N ASP A 292 -21.14 -8.67 -5.81
CA ASP A 292 -21.87 -8.80 -4.55
C ASP A 292 -21.09 -9.63 -3.53
N GLU A 293 -20.59 -10.80 -3.95
CA GLU A 293 -19.77 -11.67 -3.10
C GLU A 293 -18.49 -10.98 -2.63
N ALA A 294 -17.76 -10.34 -3.55
CA ALA A 294 -16.51 -9.64 -3.23
C ALA A 294 -16.72 -8.43 -2.31
N ALA A 295 -17.76 -7.63 -2.57
CA ALA A 295 -18.11 -6.51 -1.71
C ALA A 295 -18.46 -6.97 -0.30
N GLN A 296 -19.16 -8.08 -0.15
CA GLN A 296 -19.51 -8.64 1.14
C GLN A 296 -18.28 -9.28 1.84
N GLN A 297 -17.53 -10.13 1.14
CA GLN A 297 -16.43 -10.91 1.70
C GLN A 297 -15.25 -10.03 2.11
N TYR A 298 -14.86 -9.11 1.23
CA TYR A 298 -13.70 -8.24 1.41
C TYR A 298 -14.06 -6.83 1.88
N ARG A 299 -15.35 -6.55 2.10
CA ARG A 299 -15.86 -5.24 2.53
C ARG A 299 -15.39 -4.11 1.60
N LEU A 300 -15.55 -4.33 0.28
CA LEU A 300 -15.14 -3.40 -0.77
C LEU A 300 -16.22 -2.36 -1.09
N PRO A 301 -15.84 -1.19 -1.62
CA PRO A 301 -16.79 -0.17 -2.04
C PRO A 301 -17.50 -0.61 -3.34
N TYR A 302 -18.73 -1.07 -3.23
CA TYR A 302 -19.51 -1.71 -4.28
C TYR A 302 -19.49 -0.95 -5.63
N ASP A 303 -19.64 0.38 -5.58
CA ASP A 303 -19.68 1.22 -6.79
C ASP A 303 -18.33 1.48 -7.43
N ARG A 304 -17.24 1.03 -6.80
CA ARG A 304 -15.85 1.31 -7.23
C ARG A 304 -15.05 0.08 -7.62
N ILE A 305 -15.68 -1.09 -7.70
CA ILE A 305 -15.07 -2.36 -8.09
C ILE A 305 -15.66 -2.89 -9.40
N GLY A 306 -15.01 -3.91 -9.99
CA GLY A 306 -15.45 -4.59 -11.22
C GLY A 306 -16.75 -5.39 -11.05
N ASP A 307 -17.22 -6.01 -12.13
CA ASP A 307 -18.33 -6.98 -12.10
C ASP A 307 -17.92 -8.28 -11.43
N ILE A 308 -16.63 -8.61 -11.59
CA ILE A 308 -15.97 -9.75 -10.97
C ILE A 308 -14.67 -9.26 -10.35
N VAL A 309 -14.33 -9.77 -9.18
CA VAL A 309 -13.03 -9.60 -8.51
C VAL A 309 -12.30 -10.92 -8.60
N VAL A 310 -11.05 -10.87 -9.07
CA VAL A 310 -10.22 -12.06 -9.27
C VAL A 310 -8.95 -11.93 -8.45
N THR A 311 -8.63 -12.97 -7.69
CA THR A 311 -7.33 -13.13 -7.03
C THR A 311 -6.56 -14.28 -7.66
N GLY A 312 -5.25 -14.11 -7.78
CA GLY A 312 -4.34 -15.12 -8.29
C GLY A 312 -3.72 -15.96 -7.18
N GLU A 313 -3.28 -17.16 -7.51
CA GLU A 313 -2.43 -17.94 -6.62
C GLU A 313 -1.19 -17.11 -6.19
N PRO A 314 -0.54 -17.44 -5.06
CA PRO A 314 0.51 -16.59 -4.48
C PRO A 314 1.64 -16.23 -5.44
N ASP A 315 1.95 -17.07 -6.42
CA ASP A 315 3.00 -16.86 -7.42
C ASP A 315 2.52 -16.22 -8.74
N VAL A 316 1.22 -15.88 -8.84
CA VAL A 316 0.60 -15.35 -10.05
C VAL A 316 0.48 -13.84 -10.02
N VAL A 317 0.66 -13.23 -11.21
CA VAL A 317 0.26 -11.86 -11.53
C VAL A 317 -0.68 -11.86 -12.73
N PHE A 318 -1.55 -10.85 -12.81
CA PHE A 318 -2.42 -10.61 -13.95
C PHE A 318 -1.82 -9.56 -14.88
N GLY A 319 -1.79 -9.86 -16.18
CA GLY A 319 -1.27 -8.95 -17.19
C GLY A 319 -1.41 -9.52 -18.60
N ASP A 320 -1.20 -8.68 -19.61
CA ASP A 320 -1.11 -9.09 -21.01
C ASP A 320 0.38 -9.26 -21.37
N PRO A 321 0.84 -10.50 -21.68
CA PRO A 321 2.24 -10.76 -22.02
C PRO A 321 2.68 -10.11 -23.34
N LEU A 322 1.73 -9.58 -24.15
CA LEU A 322 2.04 -8.81 -25.35
C LEU A 322 2.30 -7.32 -25.03
N GLU A 323 1.80 -6.83 -23.91
CA GLU A 323 1.92 -5.42 -23.52
C GLU A 323 3.01 -5.21 -22.47
N VAL A 324 3.26 -6.20 -21.59
CA VAL A 324 4.20 -6.09 -20.48
C VAL A 324 5.04 -7.35 -20.33
N GLU A 325 6.34 -7.17 -20.14
CA GLU A 325 7.26 -8.25 -19.80
C GLU A 325 7.34 -8.39 -18.27
N MET A 326 7.17 -9.63 -17.80
CA MET A 326 7.33 -9.92 -16.38
C MET A 326 8.83 -9.84 -16.03
N PRO A 327 9.24 -9.03 -15.05
CA PRO A 327 10.62 -8.98 -14.60
C PRO A 327 11.13 -10.36 -14.17
N ALA A 328 12.39 -10.67 -14.47
CA ALA A 328 13.01 -11.96 -14.09
C ALA A 328 13.01 -12.21 -12.57
N ARG A 329 12.98 -11.13 -11.78
CA ARG A 329 12.75 -11.14 -10.34
C ARG A 329 11.61 -10.18 -10.07
N LEU A 330 10.49 -10.71 -9.65
CA LEU A 330 9.34 -9.93 -9.25
C LEU A 330 8.82 -10.48 -7.94
N ARG A 331 8.75 -9.64 -6.95
CA ARG A 331 7.91 -9.82 -5.76
C ARG A 331 6.81 -8.79 -5.83
N SER A 332 5.62 -9.16 -5.51
CA SER A 332 4.48 -8.25 -5.53
C SER A 332 3.52 -8.60 -4.42
N HIS A 333 2.54 -7.74 -4.24
CA HIS A 333 1.54 -7.83 -3.19
C HIS A 333 0.98 -9.25 -3.07
N ALA A 334 0.90 -9.77 -1.86
CA ALA A 334 0.28 -11.05 -1.59
C ALA A 334 -1.20 -10.98 -1.96
N SER A 335 -1.74 -12.08 -2.48
CA SER A 335 -3.12 -12.11 -2.98
C SER A 335 -4.14 -12.05 -1.84
N VAL A 336 -3.82 -12.66 -0.69
CA VAL A 336 -4.69 -12.70 0.52
C VAL A 336 -3.82 -12.70 1.78
#